data_d3f91bb0faad89b174bc3c433891a87b
#
_entry.id   d3f91bb0faad89b174bc3c433891a87b
#
_cell.length_a   1.000
_cell.length_b   1.000
_cell.length_c   1.000
_cell.angle_alpha   90.00
_cell.angle_beta   90.00
_cell.angle_gamma   90.00
#
_symmetry.space_group_name_H-M   'P 1'
#
loop_
_entity.id
_entity.type
_entity.pdbx_description
1 polymer ?
#
loop_
_entity_poly.entity_id
_entity_poly.type
_entity_poly.pdbx_seq_one_letter_code
_entity_poly.pdbx_strand_id
1 'polypeptide(L)'
;MDLVVLVVITFVAATVNGALGYGFSSITVPVALLFYTNRILNPALVLVELVINGYVLFINRKSIPNIWWRVAPILIGLLIGVAIGSYILSLIHPSWVKFVTYFMLLPLILLQAAGIRKPIRAEKAIAIPFGVGIGTLYSVTTISGPPLALLFNNQGYVKQDFRAALGVIRVGEAVMTGIAYYFIGLYSYASMEIILYIVPSVLLGIPLGSYLIRWMDPETFRRICMAFDALVVAFGLSRVLIELNLATAFTTYSILTIMMMINAYLLFRFFRQRTVP
;
A
#
# COMPACT_ATOMS: atom_id res chain seq x y z
N MET A 1 0.94 2.13 -24.57
CA MET A 1 0.23 3.07 -23.67
C MET A 1 0.38 2.64 -22.22
N ASP A 2 0.20 1.38 -21.93
CA ASP A 2 0.21 0.82 -20.57
C ASP A 2 1.56 0.96 -19.85
N LEU A 3 2.67 0.78 -20.58
CA LEU A 3 4.03 0.98 -20.04
C LEU A 3 4.31 2.44 -19.66
N VAL A 4 3.84 3.41 -20.46
CA VAL A 4 4.02 4.83 -20.15
C VAL A 4 3.25 5.18 -18.86
N VAL A 5 2.01 4.71 -18.74
CA VAL A 5 1.22 4.89 -17.51
C VAL A 5 1.91 4.25 -16.33
N LEU A 6 2.46 3.04 -16.48
CA LEU A 6 3.20 2.36 -15.43
C LEU A 6 4.42 3.16 -14.96
N VAL A 7 5.25 3.66 -15.90
CA VAL A 7 6.43 4.48 -15.59
C VAL A 7 6.04 5.76 -14.85
N VAL A 8 5.02 6.47 -15.33
CA VAL A 8 4.55 7.72 -14.71
C VAL A 8 4.02 7.46 -13.30
N ILE A 9 3.14 6.46 -13.14
CA ILE A 9 2.55 6.19 -11.83
C ILE A 9 3.58 5.68 -10.82
N THR A 10 4.52 4.84 -11.25
CA THR A 10 5.59 4.36 -10.36
C THR A 10 6.57 5.47 -9.99
N PHE A 11 6.82 6.45 -10.87
CA PHE A 11 7.59 7.64 -10.54
C PHE A 11 6.89 8.52 -9.49
N VAL A 12 5.58 8.78 -9.67
CA VAL A 12 4.77 9.51 -8.70
C VAL A 12 4.73 8.75 -7.37
N ALA A 13 4.48 7.44 -7.40
CA ALA A 13 4.44 6.59 -6.23
C ALA A 13 5.77 6.54 -5.47
N ALA A 14 6.89 6.46 -6.21
CA ALA A 14 8.23 6.51 -5.64
C ALA A 14 8.53 7.87 -5.00
N THR A 15 8.08 8.96 -5.62
CA THR A 15 8.20 10.31 -5.05
C THR A 15 7.41 10.42 -3.74
N VAL A 16 6.18 9.91 -3.71
CA VAL A 16 5.37 9.87 -2.48
C VAL A 16 6.03 9.01 -1.41
N ASN A 17 6.55 7.84 -1.79
CA ASN A 17 7.25 6.96 -0.84
C ASN A 17 8.53 7.61 -0.28
N GLY A 18 9.30 8.30 -1.11
CA GLY A 18 10.47 9.06 -0.69
C GLY A 18 10.13 10.18 0.31
N ALA A 19 9.01 10.84 0.12
CA ALA A 19 8.50 11.90 0.99
C ALA A 19 7.97 11.35 2.33
N LEU A 20 7.08 10.38 2.29
CA LEU A 20 6.34 9.87 3.45
C LEU A 20 6.98 8.66 4.12
N GLY A 21 7.82 7.90 3.39
CA GLY A 21 8.40 6.64 3.83
C GLY A 21 7.50 5.41 3.61
N TYR A 22 6.36 5.58 2.93
CA TYR A 22 5.42 4.53 2.50
C TYR A 22 4.55 5.04 1.36
N GLY A 23 3.73 4.19 0.76
CA GLY A 23 2.75 4.58 -0.25
C GLY A 23 3.09 4.14 -1.68
N PHE A 24 4.25 3.52 -1.92
CA PHE A 24 4.63 3.09 -3.26
C PHE A 24 3.57 2.16 -3.87
N SER A 25 3.28 1.03 -3.24
CA SER A 25 2.26 0.11 -3.76
C SER A 25 0.84 0.65 -3.63
N SER A 26 0.54 1.45 -2.60
CA SER A 26 -0.80 2.03 -2.43
C SER A 26 -1.23 2.88 -3.62
N ILE A 27 -0.29 3.55 -4.28
CA ILE A 27 -0.52 4.36 -5.47
C ILE A 27 -0.33 3.55 -6.75
N THR A 28 0.73 2.73 -6.82
CA THR A 28 1.05 1.97 -8.03
C THR A 28 -0.01 0.91 -8.33
N VAL A 29 -0.38 0.10 -7.34
CA VAL A 29 -1.25 -1.06 -7.54
C VAL A 29 -2.63 -0.69 -8.08
N PRO A 30 -3.38 0.27 -7.48
CA PRO A 30 -4.70 0.61 -7.98
C PRO A 30 -4.71 1.03 -9.46
N VAL A 31 -3.71 1.81 -9.89
CA VAL A 31 -3.61 2.24 -11.29
C VAL A 31 -3.13 1.11 -12.19
N ALA A 32 -2.08 0.39 -11.78
CA ALA A 32 -1.51 -0.67 -12.60
C ALA A 32 -2.46 -1.87 -12.79
N LEU A 33 -3.33 -2.17 -11.83
CA LEU A 33 -4.35 -3.21 -11.96
C LEU A 33 -5.43 -2.92 -13.00
N LEU A 34 -5.52 -1.69 -13.51
CA LEU A 34 -6.38 -1.38 -14.67
C LEU A 34 -5.87 -2.06 -15.96
N PHE A 35 -4.57 -2.34 -16.04
CA PHE A 35 -3.88 -2.87 -17.22
C PHE A 35 -3.26 -4.24 -16.98
N TYR A 36 -2.82 -4.53 -15.76
CA TYR A 36 -2.16 -5.77 -15.36
C TYR A 36 -3.02 -6.61 -14.41
N THR A 37 -2.60 -7.85 -14.17
CA THR A 37 -3.17 -8.70 -13.14
C THR A 37 -2.26 -8.74 -11.92
N ASN A 38 -2.81 -9.03 -10.74
CA ASN A 38 -2.01 -9.19 -9.52
C ASN A 38 -0.92 -10.26 -9.69
N ARG A 39 -1.17 -11.34 -10.46
CA ARG A 39 -0.19 -12.41 -10.70
C ARG A 39 1.04 -11.96 -11.48
N ILE A 40 0.93 -10.90 -12.28
CA ILE A 40 2.06 -10.32 -13.02
C ILE A 40 2.69 -9.19 -12.21
N LEU A 41 1.87 -8.31 -11.66
CA LEU A 41 2.30 -7.10 -11.00
C LEU A 41 2.96 -7.37 -9.63
N ASN A 42 2.34 -8.20 -8.79
CA ASN A 42 2.80 -8.40 -7.42
C ASN A 42 4.22 -8.99 -7.33
N PRO A 43 4.62 -10.02 -8.13
CA PRO A 43 6.00 -10.51 -8.08
C PRO A 43 7.05 -9.45 -8.42
N ALA A 44 6.75 -8.56 -9.38
CA ALA A 44 7.63 -7.44 -9.71
C ALA A 44 7.73 -6.44 -8.56
N LEU A 45 6.58 -6.05 -7.99
CA LEU A 45 6.54 -5.06 -6.91
C LEU A 45 7.22 -5.57 -5.63
N VAL A 46 7.07 -6.84 -5.28
CA VAL A 46 7.71 -7.44 -4.10
C VAL A 46 9.22 -7.29 -4.16
N LEU A 47 9.85 -7.54 -5.32
CA LEU A 47 11.30 -7.40 -5.50
C LEU A 47 11.74 -5.93 -5.43
N VAL A 48 10.99 -5.03 -6.06
CA VAL A 48 11.25 -3.59 -6.01
C VAL A 48 11.09 -3.06 -4.58
N GLU A 49 10.02 -3.45 -3.89
CA GLU A 49 9.78 -3.05 -2.50
C GLU A 49 10.79 -3.59 -1.51
N LEU A 50 11.34 -4.77 -1.76
CA LEU A 50 12.44 -5.29 -0.94
C LEU A 50 13.63 -4.34 -0.94
N VAL A 51 14.00 -3.81 -2.10
CA VAL A 51 15.09 -2.84 -2.23
C VAL A 51 14.73 -1.51 -1.57
N ILE A 52 13.55 -0.97 -1.84
CA ILE A 52 13.08 0.30 -1.27
C ILE A 52 13.03 0.23 0.26
N ASN A 53 12.37 -0.79 0.79
CA ASN A 53 12.17 -0.95 2.23
C ASN A 53 13.47 -1.35 2.94
N GLY A 54 14.36 -2.11 2.29
CA GLY A 54 15.71 -2.40 2.75
C GLY A 54 16.54 -1.12 2.93
N TYR A 55 16.46 -0.20 1.98
CA TYR A 55 17.11 1.12 2.09
C TYR A 55 16.53 1.95 3.26
N VAL A 56 15.21 2.01 3.41
CA VAL A 56 14.56 2.70 4.53
C VAL A 56 14.97 2.09 5.87
N LEU A 57 15.01 0.76 5.96
CA LEU A 57 15.43 0.04 7.16
C LEU A 57 16.91 0.32 7.48
N PHE A 58 17.78 0.29 6.48
CA PHE A 58 19.20 0.57 6.66
C PHE A 58 19.47 1.96 7.27
N ILE A 59 18.77 2.99 6.78
CA ILE A 59 18.88 4.35 7.32
C ILE A 59 18.41 4.42 8.78
N ASN A 60 17.35 3.70 9.13
CA ASN A 60 16.74 3.76 10.45
C ASN A 60 17.17 2.60 11.38
N ARG A 61 18.20 1.83 11.04
CA ARG A 61 18.61 0.61 11.75
C ARG A 61 18.93 0.83 13.24
N LYS A 62 19.35 2.04 13.63
CA LYS A 62 19.64 2.37 15.01
C LYS A 62 18.44 2.31 15.95
N SER A 63 17.22 2.46 15.41
CA SER A 63 15.97 2.37 16.16
C SER A 63 15.43 0.94 16.27
N ILE A 64 16.02 -0.05 15.59
CA ILE A 64 15.54 -1.45 15.61
C ILE A 64 15.46 -2.02 17.05
N PRO A 65 16.48 -1.85 17.93
CA PRO A 65 16.41 -2.40 19.28
C PRO A 65 15.21 -1.89 20.08
N ASN A 66 14.82 -0.62 19.88
CA ASN A 66 13.72 0.01 20.61
C ASN A 66 12.34 -0.57 20.24
N ILE A 67 12.20 -1.05 19.00
CA ILE A 67 10.92 -1.48 18.44
C ILE A 67 10.77 -2.99 18.37
N TRP A 68 11.88 -3.73 18.50
CA TRP A 68 11.94 -5.17 18.21
C TRP A 68 10.84 -5.99 18.90
N TRP A 69 10.66 -5.79 20.19
CA TRP A 69 9.69 -6.55 20.99
C TRP A 69 8.22 -6.28 20.62
N ARG A 70 7.95 -5.15 19.97
CA ARG A 70 6.62 -4.82 19.46
C ARG A 70 6.38 -5.37 18.05
N VAL A 71 7.44 -5.45 17.24
CA VAL A 71 7.37 -5.86 15.83
C VAL A 71 7.52 -7.38 15.67
N ALA A 72 8.32 -8.04 16.50
CA ALA A 72 8.57 -9.48 16.38
C ALA A 72 7.30 -10.35 16.42
N PRO A 73 6.28 -10.11 17.29
CA PRO A 73 5.04 -10.88 17.21
C PRO A 73 4.26 -10.68 15.92
N ILE A 74 4.33 -9.49 15.31
CA ILE A 74 3.72 -9.23 14.01
C ILE A 74 4.41 -10.05 12.92
N LEU A 75 5.75 -10.14 12.95
CA LEU A 75 6.53 -10.97 12.00
C LEU A 75 6.17 -12.46 12.08
N ILE A 76 5.88 -12.97 13.29
CA ILE A 76 5.42 -14.36 13.45
C ILE A 76 4.06 -14.55 12.76
N GLY A 77 3.14 -13.61 12.95
CA GLY A 77 1.85 -13.63 12.25
C GLY A 77 2.00 -13.53 10.73
N LEU A 78 2.96 -12.73 10.24
CA LEU A 78 3.24 -12.58 8.82
C LEU A 78 3.55 -13.91 8.13
N LEU A 79 4.30 -14.81 8.75
CA LEU A 79 4.62 -16.11 8.16
C LEU A 79 3.36 -16.88 7.77
N ILE A 80 2.39 -16.93 8.68
CA ILE A 80 1.11 -17.62 8.45
C ILE A 80 0.30 -16.87 7.37
N GLY A 81 0.20 -15.55 7.51
CA GLY A 81 -0.58 -14.72 6.60
C GLY A 81 -0.05 -14.76 5.17
N VAL A 82 1.27 -14.67 4.99
CA VAL A 82 1.90 -14.74 3.67
C VAL A 82 1.67 -16.11 3.00
N ALA A 83 1.78 -17.21 3.75
CA ALA A 83 1.50 -18.53 3.21
C ALA A 83 0.05 -18.65 2.70
N ILE A 84 -0.92 -18.18 3.52
CA ILE A 84 -2.34 -18.19 3.16
C ILE A 84 -2.59 -17.30 1.93
N GLY A 85 -2.12 -16.05 1.93
CA GLY A 85 -2.41 -15.11 0.87
C GLY A 85 -1.71 -15.44 -0.45
N SER A 86 -0.47 -15.96 -0.41
CA SER A 86 0.23 -16.41 -1.62
C SER A 86 -0.48 -17.61 -2.26
N TYR A 87 -0.99 -18.53 -1.44
CA TYR A 87 -1.79 -19.66 -1.91
C TYR A 87 -3.12 -19.17 -2.51
N ILE A 88 -3.82 -18.26 -1.87
CA ILE A 88 -5.03 -17.62 -2.38
C ILE A 88 -4.77 -16.97 -3.75
N LEU A 89 -3.67 -16.21 -3.88
CA LEU A 89 -3.31 -15.54 -5.14
C LEU A 89 -3.10 -16.55 -6.28
N SER A 90 -2.54 -17.74 -5.99
CA SER A 90 -2.29 -18.76 -7.00
C SER A 90 -3.55 -19.47 -7.51
N LEU A 91 -4.58 -19.60 -6.66
CA LEU A 91 -5.78 -20.38 -6.97
C LEU A 91 -6.92 -19.52 -7.52
N ILE A 92 -7.12 -18.33 -6.98
CA ILE A 92 -8.30 -17.51 -7.28
C ILE A 92 -8.16 -16.83 -8.64
N HIS A 93 -9.28 -16.72 -9.37
CA HIS A 93 -9.31 -16.02 -10.66
C HIS A 93 -8.87 -14.54 -10.49
N PRO A 94 -8.07 -13.98 -11.42
CA PRO A 94 -7.50 -12.63 -11.29
C PRO A 94 -8.53 -11.52 -11.02
N SER A 95 -9.71 -11.57 -11.63
CA SER A 95 -10.75 -10.55 -11.43
C SER A 95 -11.29 -10.54 -9.99
N TRP A 96 -11.41 -11.71 -9.33
CA TRP A 96 -11.77 -11.79 -7.92
C TRP A 96 -10.66 -11.25 -7.01
N VAL A 97 -9.39 -11.49 -7.36
CA VAL A 97 -8.27 -10.92 -6.62
C VAL A 97 -8.27 -9.40 -6.71
N LYS A 98 -8.50 -8.84 -7.91
CA LYS A 98 -8.67 -7.39 -8.10
C LYS A 98 -9.84 -6.85 -7.27
N PHE A 99 -10.98 -7.54 -7.29
CA PHE A 99 -12.15 -7.15 -6.51
C PHE A 99 -11.85 -7.05 -5.02
N VAL A 100 -11.28 -8.12 -4.45
CA VAL A 100 -10.89 -8.15 -3.02
C VAL A 100 -9.87 -7.05 -2.72
N THR A 101 -8.89 -6.83 -3.60
CA THR A 101 -7.89 -5.78 -3.46
C THR A 101 -8.55 -4.40 -3.35
N TYR A 102 -9.37 -4.02 -4.32
CA TYR A 102 -10.02 -2.71 -4.31
C TYR A 102 -11.03 -2.57 -3.16
N PHE A 103 -11.79 -3.63 -2.87
CA PHE A 103 -12.78 -3.64 -1.78
C PHE A 103 -12.12 -3.43 -0.40
N MET A 104 -10.98 -4.06 -0.16
CA MET A 104 -10.21 -3.89 1.10
C MET A 104 -9.52 -2.54 1.19
N LEU A 105 -9.00 -2.04 0.08
CA LEU A 105 -8.25 -0.78 0.04
C LEU A 105 -9.14 0.43 0.27
N LEU A 106 -10.34 0.46 -0.30
CA LEU A 106 -11.21 1.63 -0.26
C LEU A 106 -11.47 2.12 1.16
N PRO A 107 -11.96 1.30 2.12
CA PRO A 107 -12.15 1.74 3.49
C PRO A 107 -10.85 2.14 4.19
N LEU A 108 -9.74 1.45 3.93
CA LEU A 108 -8.45 1.77 4.53
C LEU A 108 -7.94 3.15 4.10
N ILE A 109 -8.06 3.48 2.82
CA ILE A 109 -7.66 4.78 2.27
C ILE A 109 -8.58 5.88 2.81
N LEU A 110 -9.89 5.65 2.87
CA LEU A 110 -10.84 6.60 3.41
C LEU A 110 -10.63 6.87 4.91
N LEU A 111 -10.32 5.85 5.70
CA LEU A 111 -9.98 6.00 7.12
C LEU A 111 -8.71 6.85 7.29
N GLN A 112 -7.70 6.63 6.46
CA GLN A 112 -6.50 7.47 6.48
C GLN A 112 -6.77 8.91 6.02
N ALA A 113 -7.57 9.09 4.97
CA ALA A 113 -7.97 10.41 4.49
C ALA A 113 -8.80 11.17 5.53
N ALA A 114 -9.64 10.48 6.31
CA ALA A 114 -10.40 11.05 7.42
C ALA A 114 -9.54 11.45 8.62
N GLY A 115 -8.28 10.98 8.70
CA GLY A 115 -7.36 11.30 9.80
C GLY A 115 -7.75 10.69 11.15
N ILE A 116 -8.51 9.59 11.14
CA ILE A 116 -8.95 8.92 12.36
C ILE A 116 -7.75 8.30 13.08
N ARG A 117 -7.52 8.70 14.33
CA ARG A 117 -6.44 8.21 15.18
C ARG A 117 -7.02 7.76 16.51
N LYS A 118 -7.11 6.46 16.72
CA LYS A 118 -7.55 5.87 18.02
C LYS A 118 -6.51 4.85 18.46
N PRO A 119 -5.89 5.00 19.66
CA PRO A 119 -4.89 4.05 20.14
C PRO A 119 -5.53 2.68 20.42
N ILE A 120 -4.84 1.62 20.02
CA ILE A 120 -5.25 0.24 20.24
C ILE A 120 -4.72 -0.18 21.61
N ARG A 121 -5.62 -0.39 22.57
CA ARG A 121 -5.26 -0.70 23.97
C ARG A 121 -4.62 -2.07 24.18
N ALA A 122 -4.88 -3.04 23.29
CA ALA A 122 -4.44 -4.42 23.40
C ALA A 122 -3.34 -4.78 22.37
N GLU A 123 -2.31 -3.94 22.22
CA GLU A 123 -1.25 -4.07 21.21
C GLU A 123 -0.64 -5.47 21.13
N LYS A 124 -0.26 -6.05 22.30
CA LYS A 124 0.39 -7.37 22.36
C LYS A 124 -0.54 -8.51 21.94
N ALA A 125 -1.81 -8.47 22.36
CA ALA A 125 -2.78 -9.52 22.05
C ALA A 125 -3.18 -9.52 20.57
N ILE A 126 -3.16 -8.34 19.94
CA ILE A 126 -3.58 -8.17 18.54
C ILE A 126 -2.40 -8.37 17.57
N ALA A 127 -1.15 -8.30 18.03
CA ALA A 127 0.03 -8.30 17.17
C ALA A 127 0.11 -9.50 16.21
N ILE A 128 -0.09 -10.73 16.69
CA ILE A 128 -0.07 -11.93 15.85
C ILE A 128 -1.26 -11.98 14.90
N PRO A 129 -2.54 -11.83 15.33
CA PRO A 129 -3.67 -11.77 14.41
C PRO A 129 -3.56 -10.64 13.38
N PHE A 130 -3.06 -9.48 13.78
CA PHE A 130 -2.79 -8.37 12.87
C PHE A 130 -1.72 -8.75 11.84
N GLY A 131 -0.63 -9.41 12.28
CA GLY A 131 0.40 -9.94 11.40
C GLY A 131 -0.15 -10.91 10.37
N VAL A 132 -1.03 -11.84 10.77
CA VAL A 132 -1.72 -12.76 9.83
C VAL A 132 -2.54 -11.97 8.81
N GLY A 133 -3.36 -11.03 9.26
CA GLY A 133 -4.18 -10.20 8.37
C GLY A 133 -3.35 -9.38 7.39
N ILE A 134 -2.29 -8.72 7.88
CA ILE A 134 -1.37 -7.93 7.05
C ILE A 134 -0.58 -8.79 6.08
N GLY A 135 -0.07 -9.94 6.51
CA GLY A 135 0.66 -10.86 5.65
C GLY A 135 -0.22 -11.40 4.51
N THR A 136 -1.47 -11.77 4.83
CA THR A 136 -2.46 -12.18 3.82
C THR A 136 -2.77 -11.03 2.86
N LEU A 137 -3.03 -9.82 3.38
CA LEU A 137 -3.29 -8.65 2.56
C LEU A 137 -2.11 -8.33 1.65
N TYR A 138 -0.89 -8.27 2.20
CA TYR A 138 0.32 -7.95 1.44
C TYR A 138 0.60 -8.97 0.33
N SER A 139 0.55 -10.26 0.64
CA SER A 139 0.82 -11.31 -0.35
C SER A 139 -0.25 -11.42 -1.44
N VAL A 140 -1.47 -10.91 -1.22
CA VAL A 140 -2.50 -10.83 -2.26
C VAL A 140 -2.40 -9.54 -3.06
N THR A 141 -2.04 -8.41 -2.40
CA THR A 141 -2.19 -7.06 -2.97
C THR A 141 -0.90 -6.26 -3.08
N THR A 142 0.17 -6.68 -2.41
CA THR A 142 1.40 -5.93 -2.13
C THR A 142 1.20 -4.61 -1.37
N ILE A 143 0.04 -4.42 -0.73
CA ILE A 143 -0.32 -3.19 -0.03
C ILE A 143 -0.51 -3.47 1.45
N SER A 144 0.40 -2.98 2.29
CA SER A 144 0.32 -3.03 3.75
C SER A 144 0.56 -1.66 4.40
N GLY A 145 1.06 -0.70 3.63
CA GLY A 145 1.39 0.64 4.13
C GLY A 145 0.28 1.32 4.92
N PRO A 146 -0.94 1.47 4.37
CA PRO A 146 -2.06 2.11 5.06
C PRO A 146 -2.41 1.51 6.42
N PRO A 147 -2.67 0.19 6.56
CA PRO A 147 -3.01 -0.39 7.86
C PRO A 147 -1.84 -0.36 8.86
N LEU A 148 -0.59 -0.55 8.40
CA LEU A 148 0.59 -0.41 9.25
C LEU A 148 0.75 1.02 9.76
N ALA A 149 0.57 2.00 8.88
CA ALA A 149 0.63 3.41 9.26
C ALA A 149 -0.46 3.77 10.27
N LEU A 150 -1.68 3.22 10.13
CA LEU A 150 -2.75 3.39 11.11
C LEU A 150 -2.36 2.79 12.47
N LEU A 151 -1.82 1.57 12.49
CA LEU A 151 -1.39 0.94 13.73
C LEU A 151 -0.34 1.79 14.45
N PHE A 152 0.77 2.09 13.79
CA PHE A 152 1.90 2.75 14.44
C PHE A 152 1.67 4.23 14.75
N ASN A 153 0.94 4.97 13.93
CA ASN A 153 0.57 6.36 14.24
C ASN A 153 -0.33 6.44 15.48
N ASN A 154 -1.16 5.42 15.71
CA ASN A 154 -2.04 5.35 16.88
C ASN A 154 -1.32 4.94 18.16
N GLN A 155 -0.15 4.31 18.07
CA GLN A 155 0.64 3.84 19.19
C GLN A 155 1.68 4.85 19.70
N GLY A 156 1.72 6.06 19.13
CA GLY A 156 2.59 7.14 19.60
C GLY A 156 4.08 6.94 19.29
N TYR A 157 4.43 6.18 18.26
CA TYR A 157 5.82 6.05 17.85
C TYR A 157 6.42 7.39 17.42
N VAL A 158 7.65 7.67 17.87
CA VAL A 158 8.44 8.79 17.33
C VAL A 158 8.82 8.51 15.87
N LYS A 159 9.05 9.56 15.09
CA LYS A 159 9.25 9.46 13.63
C LYS A 159 10.29 8.42 13.20
N GLN A 160 11.40 8.30 13.93
CA GLN A 160 12.47 7.33 13.61
C GLN A 160 12.05 5.89 13.91
N ASP A 161 11.44 5.65 15.07
CA ASP A 161 10.94 4.33 15.47
C ASP A 161 9.79 3.88 14.57
N PHE A 162 8.90 4.79 14.17
CA PHE A 162 7.85 4.54 13.18
C PHE A 162 8.43 4.05 11.85
N ARG A 163 9.45 4.75 11.31
CA ARG A 163 10.09 4.35 10.05
C ARG A 163 10.86 3.04 10.16
N ALA A 164 11.52 2.80 11.30
CA ALA A 164 12.19 1.54 11.57
C ALA A 164 11.20 0.38 11.67
N ALA A 165 10.08 0.54 12.38
CA ALA A 165 9.04 -0.47 12.52
C ALA A 165 8.41 -0.82 11.17
N LEU A 166 8.06 0.20 10.36
CA LEU A 166 7.60 -0.01 8.99
C LEU A 166 8.65 -0.75 8.15
N GLY A 167 9.91 -0.33 8.22
CA GLY A 167 10.99 -0.94 7.47
C GLY A 167 11.19 -2.42 7.81
N VAL A 168 11.21 -2.78 9.09
CA VAL A 168 11.36 -4.19 9.54
C VAL A 168 10.21 -5.05 9.02
N ILE A 169 8.95 -4.61 9.21
CA ILE A 169 7.79 -5.40 8.79
C ILE A 169 7.76 -5.53 7.27
N ARG A 170 7.95 -4.43 6.53
CA ARG A 170 7.86 -4.45 5.06
C ARG A 170 8.99 -5.23 4.40
N VAL A 171 10.19 -5.22 4.98
CA VAL A 171 11.26 -6.12 4.55
C VAL A 171 10.88 -7.58 4.83
N GLY A 172 10.35 -7.87 6.03
CA GLY A 172 9.83 -9.20 6.36
C GLY A 172 8.74 -9.65 5.38
N GLU A 173 7.74 -8.81 5.11
CA GLU A 173 6.68 -9.07 4.10
C GLU A 173 7.27 -9.39 2.73
N ALA A 174 8.18 -8.54 2.23
CA ALA A 174 8.77 -8.70 0.91
C ALA A 174 9.63 -9.97 0.81
N VAL A 175 10.46 -10.27 1.81
CA VAL A 175 11.29 -11.49 1.84
C VAL A 175 10.40 -12.73 1.88
N MET A 176 9.46 -12.81 2.84
CA MET A 176 8.60 -13.97 3.01
C MET A 176 7.72 -14.21 1.78
N THR A 177 7.12 -13.14 1.24
CA THR A 177 6.28 -13.21 0.04
C THR A 177 7.09 -13.53 -1.20
N GLY A 178 8.28 -12.96 -1.35
CA GLY A 178 9.19 -13.28 -2.45
C GLY A 178 9.57 -14.75 -2.47
N ILE A 179 9.89 -15.33 -1.31
CA ILE A 179 10.17 -16.75 -1.15
C ILE A 179 8.92 -17.59 -1.48
N ALA A 180 7.75 -17.24 -0.94
CA ALA A 180 6.50 -17.95 -1.20
C ALA A 180 6.16 -17.95 -2.71
N TYR A 181 6.30 -16.81 -3.38
CA TYR A 181 6.05 -16.68 -4.81
C TYR A 181 7.02 -17.50 -5.65
N TYR A 182 8.28 -17.62 -5.21
CA TYR A 182 9.25 -18.49 -5.87
C TYR A 182 8.82 -19.95 -5.84
N PHE A 183 8.45 -20.47 -4.66
CA PHE A 183 8.02 -21.87 -4.53
C PHE A 183 6.70 -22.19 -5.23
N ILE A 184 5.81 -21.20 -5.37
CA ILE A 184 4.53 -21.36 -6.07
C ILE A 184 4.68 -21.16 -7.59
N GLY A 185 5.84 -20.66 -8.07
CA GLY A 185 6.10 -20.44 -9.49
C GLY A 185 5.40 -19.21 -10.07
N LEU A 186 5.17 -18.15 -9.26
CA LEU A 186 4.52 -16.93 -9.71
C LEU A 186 5.45 -15.97 -10.47
N TYR A 187 6.76 -16.19 -10.45
CA TYR A 187 7.69 -15.37 -11.22
C TYR A 187 7.63 -15.73 -12.71
N SER A 188 7.06 -14.83 -13.50
CA SER A 188 6.96 -14.95 -14.96
C SER A 188 7.94 -14.00 -15.64
N TYR A 189 8.23 -14.26 -16.93
CA TYR A 189 9.02 -13.34 -17.75
C TYR A 189 8.42 -11.94 -17.78
N ALA A 190 7.09 -11.85 -17.94
CA ALA A 190 6.36 -10.57 -17.92
C ALA A 190 6.53 -9.81 -16.59
N SER A 191 6.59 -10.51 -15.45
CA SER A 191 6.84 -9.88 -14.15
C SER A 191 8.26 -9.32 -14.06
N MET A 192 9.26 -10.01 -14.62
CA MET A 192 10.65 -9.56 -14.61
C MET A 192 10.86 -8.37 -15.57
N GLU A 193 10.21 -8.40 -16.72
CA GLU A 193 10.27 -7.30 -17.68
C GLU A 193 9.73 -5.98 -17.09
N ILE A 194 8.64 -6.03 -16.34
CA ILE A 194 8.05 -4.84 -15.69
C ILE A 194 9.04 -4.18 -14.72
N ILE A 195 9.90 -4.93 -14.06
CA ILE A 195 10.91 -4.39 -13.13
C ILE A 195 11.84 -3.40 -13.84
N LEU A 196 12.23 -3.68 -15.07
CA LEU A 196 13.14 -2.82 -15.85
C LEU A 196 12.54 -1.43 -16.07
N TYR A 197 11.22 -1.32 -16.18
CA TYR A 197 10.51 -0.03 -16.34
C TYR A 197 10.27 0.67 -15.00
N ILE A 198 10.09 -0.09 -13.91
CA ILE A 198 9.84 0.46 -12.57
C ILE A 198 11.12 1.00 -11.94
N VAL A 199 12.26 0.31 -12.08
CA VAL A 199 13.51 0.64 -11.40
C VAL A 199 13.99 2.07 -11.69
N PRO A 200 14.05 2.57 -12.93
CA PRO A 200 14.43 3.96 -13.19
C PRO A 200 13.52 4.98 -12.50
N SER A 201 12.20 4.72 -12.49
CA SER A 201 11.21 5.57 -11.81
C SER A 201 11.46 5.64 -10.30
N VAL A 202 11.82 4.52 -9.69
CA VAL A 202 12.14 4.43 -8.25
C VAL A 202 13.42 5.15 -7.91
N LEU A 203 14.48 4.95 -8.71
CA LEU A 203 15.79 5.59 -8.49
C LEU A 203 15.71 7.11 -8.56
N LEU A 204 14.87 7.67 -9.40
CA LEU A 204 14.68 9.11 -9.54
C LEU A 204 13.61 9.64 -8.56
N GLY A 205 12.51 8.92 -8.37
CA GLY A 205 11.38 9.37 -7.56
C GLY A 205 11.69 9.45 -6.07
N ILE A 206 12.39 8.46 -5.49
CA ILE A 206 12.68 8.46 -4.05
C ILE A 206 13.53 9.67 -3.62
N PRO A 207 14.66 10.00 -4.26
CA PRO A 207 15.42 11.19 -3.92
C PRO A 207 14.62 12.48 -4.11
N LEU A 208 13.85 12.56 -5.21
CA LEU A 208 12.98 13.71 -5.47
C LEU A 208 11.95 13.90 -4.37
N GLY A 209 11.26 12.85 -3.93
CA GLY A 209 10.29 12.90 -2.83
C GLY A 209 10.92 13.32 -1.51
N SER A 210 12.09 12.78 -1.19
CA SER A 210 12.86 13.15 0.00
C SER A 210 13.32 14.62 -0.01
N TYR A 211 13.50 15.19 -1.19
CA TYR A 211 13.80 16.62 -1.36
C TYR A 211 12.54 17.47 -1.23
N LEU A 212 11.47 17.12 -1.95
CA LEU A 212 10.21 17.90 -1.97
C LEU A 212 9.55 18.02 -0.62
N ILE A 213 9.62 16.98 0.24
CA ILE A 213 8.99 17.01 1.58
C ILE A 213 9.59 18.07 2.52
N ARG A 214 10.76 18.61 2.20
CA ARG A 214 11.36 19.72 2.96
C ARG A 214 10.64 21.03 2.75
N TRP A 215 9.92 21.17 1.63
CA TRP A 215 9.23 22.38 1.20
C TRP A 215 7.71 22.28 1.34
N MET A 216 7.17 21.11 1.58
CA MET A 216 5.75 20.85 1.66
C MET A 216 5.34 20.41 3.06
N ASP A 217 4.13 20.76 3.47
CA ASP A 217 3.54 20.18 4.67
C ASP A 217 3.20 18.69 4.44
N PRO A 218 3.77 17.77 5.22
CA PRO A 218 3.60 16.34 5.03
C PRO A 218 2.15 15.87 5.11
N GLU A 219 1.33 16.52 5.95
CA GLU A 219 -0.08 16.15 6.13
C GLU A 219 -0.91 16.52 4.90
N THR A 220 -0.69 17.72 4.35
CA THR A 220 -1.35 18.16 3.13
C THR A 220 -0.99 17.28 1.95
N PHE A 221 0.30 16.99 1.79
CA PHE A 221 0.78 16.11 0.72
C PHE A 221 0.16 14.71 0.83
N ARG A 222 0.18 14.12 2.04
CA ARG A 222 -0.42 12.82 2.30
C ARG A 222 -1.91 12.78 1.94
N ARG A 223 -2.68 13.81 2.32
CA ARG A 223 -4.12 13.84 2.05
C ARG A 223 -4.45 13.97 0.58
N ILE A 224 -3.68 14.75 -0.17
CA ILE A 224 -3.85 14.83 -1.62
C ILE A 224 -3.59 13.46 -2.27
N CYS A 225 -2.52 12.77 -1.88
CA CYS A 225 -2.21 11.44 -2.38
C CYS A 225 -3.32 10.43 -2.04
N MET A 226 -3.80 10.41 -0.79
CA MET A 226 -4.89 9.52 -0.36
C MET A 226 -6.21 9.81 -1.10
N ALA A 227 -6.47 11.07 -1.39
CA ALA A 227 -7.65 11.46 -2.17
C ALA A 227 -7.56 10.95 -3.62
N PHE A 228 -6.40 11.05 -4.24
CA PHE A 228 -6.15 10.47 -5.56
C PHE A 228 -6.33 8.95 -5.53
N ASP A 229 -5.71 8.27 -4.57
CA ASP A 229 -5.83 6.82 -4.41
C ASP A 229 -7.28 6.38 -4.24
N ALA A 230 -8.06 7.09 -3.41
CA ALA A 230 -9.47 6.78 -3.20
C ALA A 230 -10.28 6.85 -4.51
N LEU A 231 -10.00 7.83 -5.37
CA LEU A 231 -10.64 7.95 -6.69
C LEU A 231 -10.28 6.79 -7.60
N VAL A 232 -8.98 6.44 -7.68
CA VAL A 232 -8.52 5.35 -8.55
C VAL A 232 -9.04 4.00 -8.06
N VAL A 233 -9.05 3.76 -6.74
CA VAL A 233 -9.58 2.53 -6.15
C VAL A 233 -11.09 2.42 -6.38
N ALA A 234 -11.85 3.51 -6.21
CA ALA A 234 -13.27 3.53 -6.48
C ALA A 234 -13.58 3.25 -7.96
N PHE A 235 -12.79 3.84 -8.87
CA PHE A 235 -12.91 3.59 -10.31
C PHE A 235 -12.56 2.14 -10.66
N GLY A 236 -11.45 1.61 -10.12
CA GLY A 236 -11.04 0.22 -10.32
C GLY A 236 -12.09 -0.78 -9.79
N LEU A 237 -12.61 -0.53 -8.59
CA LEU A 237 -13.71 -1.32 -8.01
C LEU A 237 -14.95 -1.31 -8.92
N SER A 238 -15.32 -0.14 -9.42
CA SER A 238 -16.44 0.01 -10.34
C SER A 238 -16.28 -0.84 -11.59
N ARG A 239 -15.10 -0.84 -12.21
CA ARG A 239 -14.83 -1.66 -13.39
C ARG A 239 -14.91 -3.16 -13.11
N VAL A 240 -14.34 -3.60 -11.99
CA VAL A 240 -14.33 -5.03 -11.63
C VAL A 240 -15.71 -5.54 -11.23
N LEU A 241 -16.55 -4.72 -10.60
CA LEU A 241 -17.94 -5.07 -10.32
C LEU A 241 -18.76 -5.35 -11.60
N ILE A 242 -18.51 -4.56 -12.64
CA ILE A 242 -19.13 -4.78 -13.97
C ILE A 242 -18.54 -6.05 -14.61
N GLU A 243 -17.22 -6.22 -14.60
CA GLU A 243 -16.53 -7.39 -15.16
C GLU A 243 -17.01 -8.71 -14.56
N LEU A 244 -17.25 -8.73 -13.25
CA LEU A 244 -17.76 -9.89 -12.52
C LEU A 244 -19.30 -10.05 -12.58
N ASN A 245 -20.00 -9.16 -13.27
CA ASN A 245 -21.46 -9.11 -13.32
C ASN A 245 -22.15 -9.05 -11.93
N LEU A 246 -21.46 -8.46 -10.94
CA LEU A 246 -22.01 -8.31 -9.58
C LEU A 246 -22.92 -7.09 -9.44
N ALA A 247 -22.79 -6.10 -10.31
CA ALA A 247 -23.62 -4.90 -10.30
C ALA A 247 -23.82 -4.34 -11.71
N THR A 248 -24.95 -3.66 -11.92
CA THR A 248 -25.21 -2.96 -13.17
C THR A 248 -24.30 -1.73 -13.31
N ALA A 249 -24.06 -1.29 -14.54
CA ALA A 249 -23.28 -0.08 -14.81
C ALA A 249 -23.83 1.14 -14.05
N PHE A 250 -25.15 1.29 -14.00
CA PHE A 250 -25.81 2.39 -13.28
C PHE A 250 -25.49 2.38 -11.78
N THR A 251 -25.67 1.23 -11.11
CA THR A 251 -25.39 1.08 -9.66
C THR A 251 -23.91 1.35 -9.37
N THR A 252 -23.04 0.86 -10.22
CA THR A 252 -21.59 0.96 -10.05
C THR A 252 -21.09 2.39 -10.20
N TYR A 253 -21.59 3.13 -11.19
CA TYR A 253 -21.22 4.54 -11.35
C TYR A 253 -21.85 5.44 -10.29
N SER A 254 -23.01 5.05 -9.72
CA SER A 254 -23.56 5.73 -8.55
C SER A 254 -22.65 5.59 -7.33
N ILE A 255 -22.10 4.40 -7.08
CA ILE A 255 -21.10 4.17 -6.01
C ILE A 255 -19.88 5.08 -6.24
N LEU A 256 -19.36 5.11 -7.47
CA LEU A 256 -18.23 5.96 -7.82
C LEU A 256 -18.53 7.45 -7.52
N THR A 257 -19.69 7.93 -7.92
CA THR A 257 -20.11 9.32 -7.68
C THR A 257 -20.19 9.63 -6.17
N ILE A 258 -20.77 8.74 -5.38
CA ILE A 258 -20.83 8.88 -3.91
C ILE A 258 -19.43 8.95 -3.33
N MET A 259 -18.51 8.08 -3.76
CA MET A 259 -17.13 8.09 -3.29
C MET A 259 -16.38 9.37 -3.68
N MET A 260 -16.63 9.90 -4.87
CA MET A 260 -16.08 11.20 -5.29
C MET A 260 -16.59 12.34 -4.39
N MET A 261 -17.88 12.35 -4.05
CA MET A 261 -18.46 13.36 -3.15
C MET A 261 -17.89 13.26 -1.73
N ILE A 262 -17.77 12.06 -1.18
CA ILE A 262 -17.16 11.84 0.15
C ILE A 262 -15.73 12.34 0.16
N ASN A 263 -14.95 12.01 -0.88
CA ASN A 263 -13.56 12.41 -1.00
C ASN A 263 -13.40 13.94 -1.11
N ALA A 264 -14.21 14.57 -1.96
CA ALA A 264 -14.24 16.02 -2.10
C ALA A 264 -14.62 16.71 -0.77
N TYR A 265 -15.62 16.17 -0.06
CA TYR A 265 -16.02 16.66 1.27
C TYR A 265 -14.88 16.55 2.30
N LEU A 266 -14.17 15.41 2.34
CA LEU A 266 -13.05 15.21 3.27
C LEU A 266 -11.90 16.19 2.99
N LEU A 267 -11.57 16.41 1.72
CA LEU A 267 -10.58 17.43 1.33
C LEU A 267 -11.01 18.83 1.68
N PHE A 268 -12.25 19.21 1.34
CA PHE A 268 -12.80 20.53 1.66
C PHE A 268 -12.78 20.78 3.17
N ARG A 269 -13.25 19.84 3.98
CA ARG A 269 -13.22 19.93 5.44
C ARG A 269 -11.80 20.11 5.97
N PHE A 270 -10.83 19.39 5.43
CA PHE A 270 -9.44 19.53 5.83
C PHE A 270 -8.88 20.93 5.56
N PHE A 271 -9.07 21.45 4.34
CA PHE A 271 -8.57 22.79 3.99
C PHE A 271 -9.29 23.87 4.78
N ARG A 272 -10.60 23.75 5.00
CA ARG A 272 -11.37 24.71 5.81
C ARG A 272 -10.90 24.77 7.27
N GLN A 273 -10.54 23.65 7.87
CA GLN A 273 -10.04 23.63 9.25
C GLN A 273 -8.66 24.29 9.41
N ARG A 274 -7.90 24.46 8.33
CA ARG A 274 -6.59 25.12 8.33
C ARG A 274 -6.67 26.62 8.05
N THR A 275 -7.74 27.09 7.45
CA THR A 275 -7.94 28.52 7.14
C THR A 275 -8.59 29.28 8.30
N VAL A 276 -8.98 28.61 9.38
CA VAL A 276 -9.43 29.26 10.61
C VAL A 276 -8.22 29.41 11.52
N PRO A 277 -7.76 30.64 11.83
CA PRO A 277 -6.61 30.91 12.69
C PRO A 277 -6.83 30.45 14.13
#